data_eefc895067cc9c2c7f0e71e972495e68
#
_entry.id   eefc895067cc9c2c7f0e71e972495e68
#
_cell.length_a   1.000
_cell.length_b   1.000
_cell.length_c   1.000
_cell.angle_alpha   90.00
_cell.angle_beta   90.00
_cell.angle_gamma   90.00
#
_symmetry.space_group_name_H-M   'P 1'
#
loop_
_entity.id
_entity.type
_entity.pdbx_description
1 polymer ?
#
loop_
_entity_poly.entity_id
_entity_poly.type
_entity_poly.pdbx_seq_one_letter_code
_entity_poly.pdbx_strand_id
1 'polypeptide(L)'
;NNTMKDVNPVGFTYGDTSNDYVYYFTSVNNAYFLSAYGKTNYLEDRAVIFSDLMTRTFTKDYYASGTPINKKAKLISLQIKKHFNTLSNTGRYYWDRFL
;
A
#
# COMPACT_ATOMS: atom_id res chain seq x y z
N ASN A 1 -6.76 2.73 9.71
CA ASN A 1 -7.10 1.32 9.66
C ASN A 1 -6.06 0.49 10.39
N ASN A 2 -6.51 -0.31 11.35
CA ASN A 2 -5.59 -1.08 12.20
C ASN A 2 -4.78 -2.10 11.41
N THR A 3 -5.36 -2.66 10.35
CA THR A 3 -4.68 -3.66 9.54
C THR A 3 -3.47 -3.06 8.81
N MET A 4 -3.59 -1.82 8.35
CA MET A 4 -2.45 -1.13 7.74
C MET A 4 -1.34 -0.92 8.76
N LYS A 5 -1.71 -0.59 10.01
CA LYS A 5 -0.73 -0.44 11.10
C LYS A 5 0.03 -1.75 11.34
N ASP A 6 -0.64 -2.87 11.20
CA ASP A 6 -0.01 -4.17 11.45
C ASP A 6 1.06 -4.50 10.43
N VAL A 7 1.00 -3.90 9.24
CA VAL A 7 2.02 -4.08 8.21
C VAL A 7 3.25 -3.21 8.48
N ASN A 8 3.06 -2.08 9.13
CA ASN A 8 4.15 -1.13 9.38
C ASN A 8 5.20 -1.71 10.32
N PRO A 9 6.43 -1.16 10.29
CA PRO A 9 7.49 -1.70 11.14
C PRO A 9 7.14 -1.61 12.62
N VAL A 10 7.63 -2.57 13.38
CA VAL A 10 7.46 -2.56 14.84
C VAL A 10 8.08 -1.27 15.38
N GLY A 11 7.31 -0.57 16.23
CA GLY A 11 7.76 0.67 16.82
C GLY A 11 7.50 1.91 15.98
N PHE A 12 7.04 1.75 14.76
CA PHE A 12 6.68 2.89 13.92
C PHE A 12 5.35 3.50 14.39
N THR A 13 5.29 4.83 14.39
CA THR A 13 4.05 5.57 14.64
C THR A 13 3.87 6.55 13.50
N TYR A 14 2.66 6.62 12.96
CA TYR A 14 2.37 7.61 11.93
C TYR A 14 2.69 9.02 12.46
N GLY A 15 3.31 9.81 11.59
CA GLY A 15 3.83 11.11 11.97
C GLY A 15 5.34 11.12 12.15
N ASP A 16 5.97 9.94 12.17
CA ASP A 16 7.42 9.81 12.21
C ASP A 16 8.02 10.47 10.97
N THR A 17 8.97 11.36 11.15
CA THR A 17 9.59 12.09 10.04
C THR A 17 10.80 11.37 9.44
N SER A 18 11.19 10.25 10.00
CA SER A 18 12.29 9.45 9.47
C SER A 18 12.02 9.03 8.03
N ASN A 19 13.05 9.05 7.19
CA ASN A 19 12.96 8.62 5.81
C ASN A 19 13.33 7.15 5.62
N ASP A 20 13.61 6.44 6.71
CA ASP A 20 14.14 5.09 6.62
C ASP A 20 13.16 4.09 6.03
N TYR A 21 11.88 4.42 5.97
CA TYR A 21 10.83 3.48 5.58
C TYR A 21 10.30 3.71 4.17
N VAL A 22 10.85 4.67 3.44
CA VAL A 22 10.41 4.94 2.07
C VAL A 22 11.39 4.31 1.06
N TYR A 23 10.88 4.07 -0.15
CA TYR A 23 11.61 3.25 -1.12
C TYR A 23 12.96 3.83 -1.54
N TYR A 24 13.09 5.13 -1.58
CA TYR A 24 14.33 5.71 -2.09
C TYR A 24 15.45 5.75 -1.03
N PHE A 25 15.14 5.35 0.20
CA PHE A 25 16.16 5.21 1.23
C PHE A 25 16.38 3.77 1.66
N THR A 26 15.60 2.85 1.13
CA THR A 26 15.73 1.44 1.47
C THR A 26 15.49 0.62 0.20
N SER A 27 15.74 -0.66 0.27
CA SER A 27 15.50 -1.52 -0.89
C SER A 27 14.00 -1.61 -1.17
N VAL A 28 13.67 -1.86 -2.43
CA VAL A 28 12.27 -1.99 -2.86
C VAL A 28 11.53 -3.03 -2.02
N ASN A 29 12.20 -4.12 -1.67
CA ASN A 29 11.58 -5.20 -0.92
C ASN A 29 11.29 -4.84 0.53
N ASN A 30 11.97 -3.83 1.06
CA ASN A 30 11.84 -3.41 2.45
C ASN A 30 11.11 -2.09 2.61
N ALA A 31 10.68 -1.48 1.51
CA ALA A 31 9.96 -0.22 1.58
C ALA A 31 8.58 -0.45 2.19
N TYR A 32 8.22 0.39 3.16
CA TYR A 32 6.91 0.34 3.80
C TYR A 32 5.98 1.42 3.28
N PHE A 33 6.53 2.46 2.66
CA PHE A 33 5.76 3.59 2.16
C PHE A 33 6.26 3.97 0.78
N LEU A 34 5.34 4.33 -0.10
CA LEU A 34 5.70 4.75 -1.45
C LEU A 34 6.22 6.19 -1.48
N SER A 35 5.88 6.98 -0.47
CA SER A 35 6.39 8.34 -0.35
C SER A 35 6.37 8.77 1.10
N ALA A 36 7.08 9.87 1.40
CA ALA A 36 7.11 10.42 2.74
C ALA A 36 5.71 10.82 3.23
N TYR A 37 4.83 11.17 2.33
CA TYR A 37 3.45 11.48 2.67
C TYR A 37 2.74 10.33 3.37
N GLY A 38 3.04 9.10 2.95
CA GLY A 38 2.40 7.93 3.54
C GLY A 38 2.69 7.76 5.02
N LYS A 39 3.76 8.37 5.52
CA LYS A 39 4.13 8.27 6.93
C LYS A 39 3.34 9.20 7.83
N THR A 40 2.61 10.15 7.28
CA THR A 40 1.93 11.17 8.09
C THR A 40 0.73 10.61 8.83
N ASN A 41 -0.08 9.80 8.16
CA ASN A 41 -1.20 9.11 8.81
C ASN A 41 -1.66 7.98 7.88
N TYR A 42 -2.53 7.11 8.42
CA TYR A 42 -2.94 5.94 7.64
C TYR A 42 -3.80 6.31 6.43
N LEU A 43 -4.51 7.43 6.48
CA LEU A 43 -5.32 7.87 5.34
C LEU A 43 -4.43 8.27 4.17
N GLU A 44 -3.34 8.98 4.46
CA GLU A 44 -2.37 9.34 3.43
C GLU A 44 -1.64 8.12 2.90
N ASP A 45 -1.28 7.18 3.79
CA ASP A 45 -0.64 5.94 3.38
C ASP A 45 -1.51 5.20 2.38
N ARG A 46 -2.78 5.03 2.71
CA ARG A 46 -3.75 4.36 1.86
C ARG A 46 -3.95 5.12 0.55
N ALA A 47 -4.08 6.44 0.62
CA ALA A 47 -4.33 7.26 -0.55
C ALA A 47 -3.18 7.21 -1.54
N VAL A 48 -1.94 7.23 -1.06
CA VAL A 48 -0.77 7.17 -1.92
C VAL A 48 -0.73 5.84 -2.68
N ILE A 49 -0.97 4.74 -1.99
CA ILE A 49 -0.96 3.43 -2.63
C ILE A 49 -2.13 3.31 -3.61
N PHE A 50 -3.31 3.73 -3.19
CA PHE A 50 -4.49 3.68 -4.06
C PHE A 50 -4.27 4.50 -5.33
N SER A 51 -3.74 5.70 -5.20
CA SER A 51 -3.45 6.55 -6.35
C SER A 51 -2.45 5.88 -7.29
N ASP A 52 -1.41 5.25 -6.74
CA ASP A 52 -0.41 4.57 -7.54
C ASP A 52 -1.03 3.41 -8.32
N LEU A 53 -1.89 2.63 -7.67
CA LEU A 53 -2.59 1.53 -8.32
C LEU A 53 -3.50 2.04 -9.45
N MET A 54 -4.21 3.13 -9.21
CA MET A 54 -5.17 3.67 -10.18
C MET A 54 -4.48 4.29 -11.39
N THR A 55 -3.33 4.89 -11.20
CA THR A 55 -2.61 5.54 -12.29
C THR A 55 -1.76 4.58 -13.12
N ARG A 56 -1.63 3.34 -12.66
CA ARG A 56 -0.85 2.30 -13.35
C ARG A 56 0.62 2.69 -13.52
N THR A 57 1.14 3.48 -12.60
CA THR A 57 2.55 3.92 -12.66
C THR A 57 3.46 3.10 -11.77
N PHE A 58 2.91 2.19 -10.99
CA PHE A 58 3.71 1.39 -10.07
C PHE A 58 4.61 0.41 -10.80
N THR A 59 5.74 0.10 -10.19
CA THR A 59 6.60 -0.97 -10.67
C THR A 59 6.27 -2.27 -9.93
N LYS A 60 6.43 -3.38 -10.64
CA LYS A 60 6.10 -4.69 -10.08
C LYS A 60 6.89 -5.01 -8.82
N ASP A 61 8.12 -4.51 -8.72
CA ASP A 61 8.99 -4.88 -7.61
C ASP A 61 8.46 -4.42 -6.26
N TYR A 62 7.83 -3.23 -6.21
CA TYR A 62 7.24 -2.76 -4.97
C TYR A 62 6.08 -3.63 -4.52
N TYR A 63 5.40 -4.24 -5.47
CA TYR A 63 4.22 -5.05 -5.21
C TYR A 63 4.50 -6.54 -5.26
N ALA A 64 5.77 -6.92 -5.27
CA ALA A 64 6.15 -8.33 -5.26
C ALA A 64 5.57 -9.03 -4.02
N SER A 65 5.18 -10.28 -4.20
CA SER A 65 4.54 -11.05 -3.13
C SER A 65 5.37 -11.01 -1.84
N GLY A 66 4.70 -10.72 -0.74
CA GLY A 66 5.32 -10.69 0.58
C GLY A 66 5.95 -9.37 0.98
N THR A 67 6.06 -8.40 0.07
CA THR A 67 6.58 -7.08 0.46
C THR A 67 5.55 -6.32 1.29
N PRO A 68 5.98 -5.35 2.10
CA PRO A 68 5.03 -4.54 2.87
C PRO A 68 4.04 -3.79 1.97
N ILE A 69 4.49 -3.26 0.84
CA ILE A 69 3.61 -2.55 -0.09
C ILE A 69 2.58 -3.51 -0.68
N ASN A 70 3.00 -4.73 -1.03
CA ASN A 70 2.07 -5.74 -1.52
C ASN A 70 0.98 -6.03 -0.47
N LYS A 71 1.37 -6.20 0.78
CA LYS A 71 0.41 -6.48 1.86
C LYS A 71 -0.59 -5.34 2.02
N LYS A 72 -0.11 -4.10 2.00
CA LYS A 72 -0.99 -2.94 2.11
C LYS A 72 -1.92 -2.83 0.91
N ALA A 73 -1.40 -3.05 -0.29
CA ALA A 73 -2.21 -2.99 -1.50
C ALA A 73 -3.31 -4.03 -1.49
N LYS A 74 -3.03 -5.23 -1.00
CA LYS A 74 -4.06 -6.27 -0.87
C LYS A 74 -5.16 -5.86 0.08
N LEU A 75 -4.81 -5.24 1.21
CA LEU A 75 -5.80 -4.75 2.15
C LEU A 75 -6.68 -3.68 1.52
N ILE A 76 -6.07 -2.76 0.78
CA ILE A 76 -6.81 -1.69 0.10
C ILE A 76 -7.75 -2.29 -0.94
N SER A 77 -7.26 -3.23 -1.74
CA SER A 77 -8.08 -3.89 -2.76
C SER A 77 -9.28 -4.61 -2.15
N LEU A 78 -9.07 -5.30 -1.03
CA LEU A 78 -10.16 -5.98 -0.33
C LEU A 78 -11.20 -4.99 0.17
N GLN A 79 -10.78 -3.85 0.69
CA GLN A 79 -11.71 -2.84 1.16
C GLN A 79 -12.53 -2.25 0.02
N ILE A 80 -11.89 -2.00 -1.12
CA ILE A 80 -12.58 -1.48 -2.29
C ILE A 80 -13.64 -2.48 -2.75
N LYS A 81 -13.28 -3.74 -2.84
CA LYS A 81 -14.21 -4.78 -3.27
C LYS A 81 -15.38 -4.92 -2.30
N LYS A 82 -15.11 -4.79 -1.01
CA LYS A 82 -16.13 -4.88 0.01
C LYS A 82 -17.14 -3.74 -0.07
N HIS A 83 -16.67 -2.53 -0.33
CA HIS A 83 -17.52 -1.34 -0.40
C HIS A 83 -18.27 -1.22 -1.73
N PHE A 84 -17.70 -1.76 -2.79
CA PHE A 84 -18.25 -1.66 -4.13
C PHE A 84 -18.57 -3.04 -4.70
N ASN A 85 -19.10 -3.91 -3.88
CA ASN A 85 -19.35 -5.29 -4.28
C ASN A 85 -20.32 -5.40 -5.45
N THR A 86 -21.21 -4.44 -5.63
CA THR A 86 -22.10 -4.45 -6.77
C THR A 86 -21.36 -4.21 -8.09
N LEU A 87 -20.22 -3.52 -8.02
CA LEU A 87 -19.39 -3.25 -9.20
C LEU A 87 -18.38 -4.36 -9.45
N SER A 88 -18.18 -5.22 -8.48
CA SER A 88 -17.14 -6.24 -8.54
C SER A 88 -17.72 -7.62 -8.88
N ASN A 89 -18.81 -7.67 -9.62
CA ASN A 89 -19.37 -8.95 -10.05
C ASN A 89 -18.36 -9.80 -10.81
N THR A 90 -17.45 -9.15 -11.51
CA THR A 90 -16.36 -9.85 -12.18
C THR A 90 -15.29 -10.31 -11.20
N GLY A 91 -15.27 -9.70 -10.00
CA GLY A 91 -14.31 -10.01 -8.96
C GLY A 91 -12.90 -9.55 -9.22
N ARG A 92 -12.68 -8.76 -10.26
CA ARG A 92 -11.32 -8.43 -10.66
C ARG A 92 -11.14 -6.97 -10.97
N TYR A 93 -10.07 -6.38 -10.42
CA TYR A 93 -9.51 -5.12 -10.86
C TYR A 93 -8.21 -5.41 -11.60
N TYR A 94 -7.75 -4.46 -12.44
CA TYR A 94 -6.56 -4.72 -13.25
C TYR A 94 -5.32 -5.01 -12.39
N TRP A 95 -5.26 -4.47 -11.18
CA TRP A 95 -4.10 -4.68 -10.31
C TRP A 95 -4.10 -6.05 -9.62
N ASP A 96 -5.20 -6.78 -9.65
CA ASP A 96 -5.29 -8.08 -8.98
C ASP A 96 -4.24 -9.06 -9.48
N ARG A 97 -3.87 -8.95 -10.73
CA ARG A 97 -2.86 -9.85 -11.30
C ARG A 97 -1.45 -9.54 -10.82
N PHE A 98 -1.24 -8.41 -10.19
CA PHE A 98 0.08 -8.00 -9.69
C PHE A 98 0.23 -8.22 -8.18
N LEU A 99 -0.83 -8.51 -7.49
CA LEU A 99 -0.82 -8.60 -6.01
C LEU A 99 -0.84 -10.06 -5.51
#